data_5c9fcaca1d7738d99aefd2eb9b657eed
#
_entry.id   5c9fcaca1d7738d99aefd2eb9b657eed
#
_cell.length_a   1.000
_cell.length_b   1.000
_cell.length_c   1.000
_cell.angle_alpha   90.00
_cell.angle_beta   90.00
_cell.angle_gamma   90.00
#
_symmetry.space_group_name_H-M   'P 1'
#
loop_
_entity.id
_entity.type
_entity.pdbx_description
1 polymer ?
#
loop_
_entity_poly.entity_id
_entity_poly.type
_entity_poly.pdbx_seq_one_letter_code
_entity_poly.pdbx_strand_id
1 'polypeptide(L)'
;MKKISKRHFFLFSILFPFVFFKPSWGHPKKSNLLVVWKKKRVLALYRNSKMIKAYRVRLGFSPQGQKEKEGDGKTPEGKYYITHKNPNSKFYLSLGINFPNQSDKKRALQRGLNPGSDIFIHGLGKKNILLHYFFDWTEGCIAVTNKEIEEIYRLVEPGTIIYIYA
;
A
#
# COMPACT_ATOMS: atom_id res chain seq x y z
N MET A 1 21.14 77.03 -42.69
CA MET A 1 19.91 76.32 -42.26
C MET A 1 20.09 74.85 -42.53
N LYS A 2 20.37 74.06 -41.50
CA LYS A 2 20.57 72.56 -41.62
C LYS A 2 19.29 71.84 -41.29
N LYS A 3 18.79 71.04 -42.24
CA LYS A 3 17.58 70.13 -42.07
C LYS A 3 17.97 68.95 -41.20
N ILE A 4 17.21 68.79 -40.12
CA ILE A 4 17.36 67.64 -39.23
C ILE A 4 16.43 66.49 -39.75
N SER A 5 17.04 65.39 -40.16
CA SER A 5 16.32 64.14 -40.58
C SER A 5 15.77 63.38 -39.37
N LYS A 6 14.47 63.21 -39.39
CA LYS A 6 13.77 62.32 -38.37
C LYS A 6 14.02 60.85 -38.72
N ARG A 7 14.87 60.20 -37.96
CA ARG A 7 14.98 58.71 -37.97
C ARG A 7 13.79 58.09 -37.24
N HIS A 8 12.96 57.36 -37.96
CA HIS A 8 11.90 56.54 -37.40
C HIS A 8 12.53 55.28 -36.82
N PHE A 9 12.40 55.10 -35.49
CA PHE A 9 12.84 53.92 -34.77
C PHE A 9 11.64 52.92 -34.81
N PHE A 10 11.73 51.88 -35.64
CA PHE A 10 10.75 50.78 -35.62
C PHE A 10 11.11 49.86 -34.47
N LEU A 11 10.31 49.89 -33.39
CA LEU A 11 10.33 48.90 -32.32
C LEU A 11 9.68 47.60 -32.84
N PHE A 12 10.49 46.62 -33.16
CA PHE A 12 10.02 45.25 -33.40
C PHE A 12 9.72 44.61 -32.05
N SER A 13 8.43 44.56 -31.70
CA SER A 13 7.95 43.82 -30.54
C SER A 13 7.91 42.31 -30.89
N ILE A 14 8.94 41.56 -30.46
CA ILE A 14 8.99 40.12 -30.60
C ILE A 14 8.03 39.53 -29.54
N LEU A 15 6.80 39.18 -29.96
CA LEU A 15 5.91 38.37 -29.15
C LEU A 15 6.49 36.95 -29.08
N PHE A 16 7.10 36.63 -27.96
CA PHE A 16 7.49 35.25 -27.63
C PHE A 16 6.22 34.48 -27.20
N PRO A 17 5.80 33.41 -27.92
CA PRO A 17 4.67 32.60 -27.47
C PRO A 17 5.08 31.88 -26.18
N PHE A 18 4.46 32.25 -25.08
CA PHE A 18 4.61 31.57 -23.80
C PHE A 18 3.93 30.19 -23.92
N VAL A 19 4.71 29.17 -24.27
CA VAL A 19 4.25 27.77 -24.29
C VAL A 19 4.06 27.32 -22.85
N PHE A 20 2.81 27.34 -22.39
CA PHE A 20 2.45 26.71 -21.10
C PHE A 20 2.66 25.22 -21.18
N PHE A 21 3.81 24.74 -20.70
CA PHE A 21 4.04 23.32 -20.45
C PHE A 21 3.13 22.92 -19.30
N LYS A 22 1.96 22.30 -19.61
CA LYS A 22 1.13 21.64 -18.59
C LYS A 22 1.92 20.42 -18.11
N PRO A 23 2.35 20.35 -16.84
CA PRO A 23 2.97 19.12 -16.33
C PRO A 23 1.96 18.00 -16.49
N SER A 24 2.26 16.99 -17.29
CA SER A 24 1.50 15.75 -17.37
C SER A 24 1.66 15.04 -16.04
N TRP A 25 0.70 15.21 -15.15
CA TRP A 25 0.61 14.43 -13.93
C TRP A 25 0.17 13.02 -14.34
N GLY A 26 1.13 12.21 -14.73
CA GLY A 26 0.90 10.79 -14.98
C GLY A 26 0.33 10.17 -13.70
N HIS A 27 -0.81 9.48 -13.84
CA HIS A 27 -1.37 8.71 -12.71
C HIS A 27 -0.27 7.81 -12.12
N PRO A 28 -0.13 7.76 -10.79
CA PRO A 28 0.90 6.94 -10.17
C PRO A 28 0.72 5.49 -10.64
N LYS A 29 1.76 4.98 -11.32
CA LYS A 29 1.73 3.62 -11.84
C LYS A 29 1.54 2.65 -10.69
N LYS A 30 0.51 1.80 -10.76
CA LYS A 30 0.12 0.85 -9.71
C LYS A 30 1.19 -0.21 -9.44
N SER A 31 1.21 -0.74 -8.23
CA SER A 31 1.94 -1.94 -7.86
C SER A 31 1.24 -3.17 -8.43
N ASN A 32 1.99 -4.19 -8.84
CA ASN A 32 1.44 -5.45 -9.33
C ASN A 32 1.78 -6.64 -8.41
N LEU A 33 2.54 -6.40 -7.35
CA LEU A 33 2.91 -7.43 -6.39
C LEU A 33 3.24 -6.81 -5.02
N LEU A 34 2.75 -7.43 -3.96
CA LEU A 34 3.13 -7.17 -2.58
C LEU A 34 3.92 -8.36 -2.03
N VAL A 35 4.91 -8.06 -1.20
CA VAL A 35 5.65 -9.10 -0.47
C VAL A 35 5.76 -8.68 1.00
N VAL A 36 5.36 -9.58 1.89
CA VAL A 36 5.51 -9.41 3.34
C VAL A 36 6.52 -10.42 3.86
N TRP A 37 7.54 -9.96 4.55
CA TRP A 37 8.47 -10.80 5.33
C TRP A 37 8.16 -10.61 6.81
N LYS A 38 7.51 -11.58 7.41
CA LYS A 38 7.05 -11.54 8.81
C LYS A 38 8.22 -11.33 9.77
N LYS A 39 9.30 -12.10 9.62
CA LYS A 39 10.48 -11.98 10.46
C LYS A 39 11.12 -10.59 10.40
N LYS A 40 11.13 -9.96 9.23
CA LYS A 40 11.68 -8.61 9.02
C LYS A 40 10.72 -7.49 9.42
N ARG A 41 9.43 -7.79 9.60
CA ARG A 41 8.36 -6.78 9.78
C ARG A 41 8.34 -5.78 8.64
N VAL A 42 8.43 -6.27 7.40
CA VAL A 42 8.48 -5.45 6.19
C VAL A 42 7.40 -5.90 5.21
N LEU A 43 6.67 -4.92 4.67
CA LEU A 43 5.83 -5.05 3.49
C LEU A 43 6.47 -4.24 2.36
N ALA A 44 6.75 -4.87 1.23
CA ALA A 44 7.28 -4.20 0.05
C ALA A 44 6.30 -4.26 -1.11
N LEU A 45 6.23 -3.17 -1.86
CA LEU A 45 5.49 -3.04 -3.11
C LEU A 45 6.45 -3.15 -4.29
N TYR A 46 6.05 -3.96 -5.26
CA TYR A 46 6.81 -4.15 -6.50
C TYR A 46 6.00 -3.73 -7.72
N ARG A 47 6.72 -3.29 -8.73
CA ARG A 47 6.22 -3.05 -10.08
C ARG A 47 7.24 -3.60 -11.08
N ASN A 48 6.78 -4.54 -11.94
CA ASN A 48 7.65 -5.15 -12.96
C ASN A 48 8.98 -5.64 -12.36
N SER A 49 8.90 -6.44 -11.29
CA SER A 49 10.03 -7.00 -10.53
C SER A 49 10.94 -5.98 -9.81
N LYS A 50 10.67 -4.68 -9.93
CA LYS A 50 11.41 -3.64 -9.21
C LYS A 50 10.66 -3.24 -7.94
N MET A 51 11.34 -3.27 -6.79
CA MET A 51 10.79 -2.73 -5.54
C MET A 51 10.64 -1.21 -5.67
N ILE A 52 9.43 -0.70 -5.42
CA ILE A 52 9.12 0.72 -5.51
C ILE A 52 8.96 1.38 -4.14
N LYS A 53 8.56 0.60 -3.13
CA LYS A 53 8.36 1.06 -1.75
C LYS A 53 8.52 -0.10 -0.78
N ALA A 54 8.90 0.23 0.45
CA ALA A 54 8.87 -0.69 1.58
C ALA A 54 8.40 0.04 2.83
N TYR A 55 7.64 -0.67 3.68
CA TYR A 55 7.03 -0.15 4.90
C TYR A 55 7.32 -1.09 6.06
N ARG A 56 7.53 -0.52 7.25
CA ARG A 56 7.56 -1.31 8.48
C ARG A 56 6.14 -1.68 8.86
N VAL A 57 5.90 -2.95 9.16
CA VAL A 57 4.59 -3.44 9.54
C VAL A 57 4.56 -3.97 10.97
N ARG A 58 3.35 -4.07 11.53
CA ARG A 58 3.04 -4.90 12.68
C ARG A 58 2.07 -6.00 12.29
N LEU A 59 2.22 -7.11 12.94
CA LEU A 59 1.52 -8.34 12.62
C LEU A 59 0.61 -8.76 13.78
N GLY A 60 0.06 -9.95 13.68
CA GLY A 60 -0.66 -10.55 14.79
C GLY A 60 0.23 -10.71 16.04
N PHE A 61 -0.36 -10.68 17.22
CA PHE A 61 0.35 -10.69 18.51
C PHE A 61 1.19 -11.96 18.76
N SER A 62 0.99 -13.00 17.98
CA SER A 62 1.78 -14.24 17.98
C SER A 62 2.29 -14.56 16.56
N PRO A 63 3.22 -13.76 16.00
CA PRO A 63 3.46 -13.71 14.56
C PRO A 63 4.23 -14.92 13.99
N GLN A 64 4.80 -15.78 14.83
CA GLN A 64 5.62 -16.90 14.37
C GLN A 64 4.77 -18.06 13.83
N GLY A 65 5.19 -18.61 12.68
CA GLY A 65 4.54 -19.75 12.04
C GLY A 65 3.24 -19.40 11.31
N GLN A 66 2.66 -20.40 10.67
CA GLN A 66 1.44 -20.31 9.87
C GLN A 66 0.21 -20.11 10.76
N LYS A 67 -0.74 -19.30 10.28
CA LYS A 67 -2.07 -19.20 10.88
C LYS A 67 -2.84 -20.50 10.69
N GLU A 68 -3.36 -21.04 11.79
CA GLU A 68 -4.04 -22.33 11.81
C GLU A 68 -5.52 -22.24 12.22
N LYS A 69 -5.82 -21.31 13.14
CA LYS A 69 -7.17 -21.16 13.69
C LYS A 69 -7.49 -19.70 14.03
N GLU A 70 -8.77 -19.46 14.17
CA GLU A 70 -9.27 -18.18 14.71
C GLU A 70 -8.70 -17.94 16.11
N GLY A 71 -8.36 -16.67 16.41
CA GLY A 71 -7.85 -16.26 17.72
C GLY A 71 -6.40 -16.68 18.02
N ASP A 72 -5.67 -17.32 17.09
CA ASP A 72 -4.28 -17.72 17.32
C ASP A 72 -3.26 -16.55 17.26
N GLY A 73 -3.72 -15.37 16.91
CA GLY A 73 -2.88 -14.18 16.81
C GLY A 73 -1.83 -14.24 15.72
N LYS A 74 -1.94 -15.17 14.78
CA LYS A 74 -0.95 -15.34 13.71
C LYS A 74 -1.40 -14.65 12.43
N THR A 75 -0.44 -14.06 11.72
CA THR A 75 -0.60 -13.60 10.34
C THR A 75 -0.34 -14.77 9.40
N PRO A 76 -1.23 -15.06 8.43
CA PRO A 76 -1.09 -16.23 7.57
C PRO A 76 0.16 -16.12 6.66
N GLU A 77 0.70 -17.28 6.26
CA GLU A 77 1.79 -17.42 5.31
C GLU A 77 1.29 -18.05 4.02
N GLY A 78 1.81 -17.59 2.87
CA GLY A 78 1.43 -18.12 1.58
C GLY A 78 1.18 -17.06 0.52
N LYS A 79 0.51 -17.49 -0.56
CA LYS A 79 0.08 -16.63 -1.66
C LYS A 79 -1.39 -16.29 -1.52
N TYR A 80 -1.67 -14.98 -1.56
CA TYR A 80 -3.02 -14.42 -1.48
C TYR A 80 -3.23 -13.35 -2.57
N TYR A 81 -4.43 -12.76 -2.59
CA TYR A 81 -4.82 -11.67 -3.47
C TYR A 81 -5.53 -10.60 -2.66
N ILE A 82 -5.32 -9.35 -3.04
CA ILE A 82 -6.15 -8.26 -2.54
C ILE A 82 -7.56 -8.41 -3.12
N THR A 83 -8.55 -8.50 -2.25
CA THR A 83 -9.95 -8.73 -2.64
C THR A 83 -10.72 -7.43 -2.86
N HIS A 84 -10.54 -6.48 -1.95
CA HIS A 84 -11.27 -5.22 -1.97
C HIS A 84 -10.55 -4.13 -1.17
N LYS A 85 -10.99 -2.91 -1.39
CA LYS A 85 -10.55 -1.70 -0.69
C LYS A 85 -11.72 -1.20 0.18
N ASN A 86 -11.46 -0.94 1.45
CA ASN A 86 -12.47 -0.41 2.36
C ASN A 86 -12.09 0.98 2.84
N PRO A 87 -12.78 2.04 2.37
CA PRO A 87 -12.54 3.42 2.80
C PRO A 87 -13.14 3.73 4.18
N ASN A 88 -14.05 2.88 4.67
CA ASN A 88 -14.76 3.08 5.94
C ASN A 88 -14.26 2.12 7.04
N SER A 89 -13.00 1.76 7.01
CA SER A 89 -12.40 0.86 7.99
C SER A 89 -12.30 1.55 9.36
N LYS A 90 -12.61 0.82 10.46
CA LYS A 90 -12.35 1.28 11.83
C LYS A 90 -10.87 1.60 12.10
N PHE A 91 -9.98 1.10 11.24
CA PHE A 91 -8.55 1.36 11.24
C PHE A 91 -8.11 2.36 10.16
N TYR A 92 -8.99 3.29 9.80
CA TYR A 92 -8.83 4.36 8.82
C TYR A 92 -9.09 3.87 7.38
N LEU A 93 -8.16 3.19 6.75
CA LEU A 93 -8.29 2.53 5.45
C LEU A 93 -7.85 1.08 5.57
N SER A 94 -8.41 0.19 4.75
CA SER A 94 -7.94 -1.19 4.69
C SER A 94 -8.07 -1.83 3.31
N LEU A 95 -7.24 -2.85 3.08
CA LEU A 95 -7.24 -3.72 1.92
C LEU A 95 -7.43 -5.15 2.42
N GLY A 96 -8.51 -5.82 2.00
CA GLY A 96 -8.77 -7.21 2.36
C GLY A 96 -7.92 -8.16 1.52
N ILE A 97 -7.49 -9.27 2.11
CA ILE A 97 -6.89 -10.39 1.37
C ILE A 97 -7.84 -11.59 1.37
N ASN A 98 -7.68 -12.50 0.42
CA ASN A 98 -8.53 -13.70 0.29
C ASN A 98 -8.16 -14.80 1.28
N PHE A 99 -7.86 -14.44 2.52
CA PHE A 99 -7.75 -15.41 3.62
C PHE A 99 -9.14 -15.67 4.26
N PRO A 100 -9.49 -16.94 4.57
CA PRO A 100 -8.80 -18.17 4.23
C PRO A 100 -9.04 -18.58 2.75
N ASN A 101 -7.97 -18.93 2.05
CA ASN A 101 -8.08 -19.54 0.72
C ASN A 101 -8.43 -21.05 0.84
N GLN A 102 -8.54 -21.75 -0.30
CA GLN A 102 -8.87 -23.18 -0.30
C GLN A 102 -7.86 -24.04 0.47
N SER A 103 -6.57 -23.72 0.38
CA SER A 103 -5.52 -24.45 1.09
C SER A 103 -5.62 -24.24 2.60
N ASP A 104 -5.94 -23.02 3.04
CA ASP A 104 -6.14 -22.69 4.46
C ASP A 104 -7.36 -23.44 5.02
N LYS A 105 -8.48 -23.42 4.29
CA LYS A 105 -9.71 -24.15 4.67
C LYS A 105 -9.48 -25.65 4.77
N LYS A 106 -8.81 -26.23 3.76
CA LYS A 106 -8.47 -27.67 3.76
C LYS A 106 -7.61 -28.03 4.96
N ARG A 107 -6.57 -27.25 5.25
CA ARG A 107 -5.65 -27.46 6.38
C ARG A 107 -6.37 -27.38 7.73
N ALA A 108 -7.24 -26.39 7.90
CA ALA A 108 -8.03 -26.23 9.11
C ALA A 108 -9.04 -27.38 9.28
N LEU A 109 -9.76 -27.77 8.22
CA LEU A 109 -10.73 -28.89 8.25
C LEU A 109 -10.07 -30.21 8.64
N GLN A 110 -8.88 -30.52 8.12
CA GLN A 110 -8.13 -31.72 8.47
C GLN A 110 -7.78 -31.82 9.95
N ARG A 111 -7.78 -30.69 10.66
CA ARG A 111 -7.49 -30.60 12.10
C ARG A 111 -8.71 -30.30 12.95
N GLY A 112 -9.90 -30.26 12.35
CA GLY A 112 -11.15 -29.91 13.05
C GLY A 112 -11.17 -28.47 13.58
N LEU A 113 -10.47 -27.53 12.91
CA LEU A 113 -10.30 -26.15 13.35
C LEU A 113 -11.08 -25.18 12.45
N ASN A 114 -11.52 -24.05 13.03
CA ASN A 114 -12.00 -22.90 12.27
C ASN A 114 -10.79 -21.99 11.92
N PRO A 115 -10.46 -21.74 10.65
CA PRO A 115 -9.33 -20.90 10.27
C PRO A 115 -9.53 -19.42 10.62
N GLY A 116 -10.78 -18.98 10.88
CA GLY A 116 -11.15 -17.57 10.99
C GLY A 116 -11.28 -16.90 9.63
N SER A 117 -11.35 -15.58 9.65
CA SER A 117 -11.51 -14.74 8.44
C SER A 117 -10.84 -13.38 8.61
N ASP A 118 -11.13 -12.45 7.68
CA ASP A 118 -10.93 -11.01 7.84
C ASP A 118 -9.49 -10.56 8.13
N ILE A 119 -8.55 -11.06 7.34
CA ILE A 119 -7.17 -10.56 7.34
C ILE A 119 -7.05 -9.39 6.36
N PHE A 120 -6.56 -8.26 6.88
CA PHE A 120 -6.40 -7.02 6.14
C PHE A 120 -4.99 -6.44 6.26
N ILE A 121 -4.62 -5.63 5.27
CA ILE A 121 -3.60 -4.59 5.44
C ILE A 121 -4.36 -3.32 5.82
N HIS A 122 -4.02 -2.66 6.95
CA HIS A 122 -4.78 -1.53 7.45
C HIS A 122 -3.92 -0.50 8.19
N GLY A 123 -4.47 0.69 8.39
CA GLY A 123 -3.85 1.74 9.19
C GLY A 123 -4.01 1.53 10.69
N LEU A 124 -3.74 2.58 11.46
CA LEU A 124 -3.88 2.57 12.92
C LEU A 124 -5.30 2.94 13.37
N GLY A 125 -6.01 3.71 12.54
CA GLY A 125 -7.23 4.38 12.99
C GLY A 125 -6.90 5.35 14.11
N LYS A 126 -7.56 5.16 15.26
CA LYS A 126 -7.35 5.95 16.49
C LYS A 126 -6.36 5.31 17.48
N LYS A 127 -5.68 4.22 17.08
CA LYS A 127 -4.71 3.55 17.95
C LYS A 127 -3.48 4.42 18.19
N ASN A 128 -2.87 4.26 19.37
CA ASN A 128 -1.64 4.97 19.71
C ASN A 128 -0.49 4.53 18.81
N ILE A 129 0.19 5.50 18.19
CA ILE A 129 1.35 5.28 17.35
C ILE A 129 2.50 4.58 18.07
N LEU A 130 2.68 4.81 19.35
CA LEU A 130 3.72 4.15 20.16
C LEU A 130 3.50 2.64 20.22
N LEU A 131 2.25 2.16 20.37
CA LEU A 131 1.94 0.75 20.32
C LEU A 131 2.43 0.14 18.99
N HIS A 132 2.20 0.86 17.89
CA HIS A 132 2.64 0.42 16.57
C HIS A 132 4.18 0.36 16.44
N TYR A 133 4.94 1.22 17.11
CA TYR A 133 6.40 1.18 16.99
C TYR A 133 7.05 0.03 17.75
N PHE A 134 6.44 -0.46 18.84
CA PHE A 134 7.10 -1.42 19.73
C PHE A 134 6.50 -2.83 19.67
N PHE A 135 5.23 -3.01 19.35
CA PHE A 135 4.56 -4.30 19.52
C PHE A 135 3.83 -4.76 18.26
N ASP A 136 3.80 -6.09 18.05
CA ASP A 136 2.81 -6.73 17.20
C ASP A 136 1.51 -6.82 18.01
N TRP A 137 0.43 -6.24 17.49
CA TRP A 137 -0.77 -5.97 18.30
C TRP A 137 -2.08 -6.37 17.63
N THR A 138 -2.01 -6.87 16.38
CA THR A 138 -3.22 -7.27 15.67
C THR A 138 -3.63 -8.70 15.99
N GLU A 139 -4.79 -9.11 15.56
CA GLU A 139 -5.27 -10.49 15.67
C GLU A 139 -4.90 -11.34 14.45
N GLY A 140 -3.94 -10.87 13.65
CA GLY A 140 -3.46 -11.55 12.44
C GLY A 140 -3.36 -10.63 11.22
N CYS A 141 -3.94 -9.43 11.28
CA CYS A 141 -3.82 -8.42 10.23
C CYS A 141 -2.41 -7.85 10.12
N ILE A 142 -2.16 -7.13 9.04
CA ILE A 142 -0.91 -6.43 8.75
C ILE A 142 -1.16 -4.94 8.94
N ALA A 143 -0.62 -4.35 10.00
CA ALA A 143 -0.81 -2.94 10.31
C ALA A 143 0.36 -2.09 9.84
N VAL A 144 0.05 -0.91 9.30
CA VAL A 144 0.96 0.19 8.95
C VAL A 144 0.45 1.49 9.56
N THR A 145 1.18 2.59 9.44
CA THR A 145 0.66 3.90 9.86
C THR A 145 -0.47 4.40 8.94
N ASN A 146 -1.26 5.38 9.41
CA ASN A 146 -2.34 5.96 8.58
C ASN A 146 -1.80 6.59 7.29
N LYS A 147 -0.65 7.26 7.34
CA LYS A 147 0.01 7.84 6.16
C LYS A 147 0.48 6.77 5.17
N GLU A 148 1.01 5.67 5.68
CA GLU A 148 1.48 4.56 4.84
C GLU A 148 0.32 3.82 4.18
N ILE A 149 -0.80 3.57 4.90
CA ILE A 149 -1.95 2.92 4.28
C ILE A 149 -2.60 3.80 3.20
N GLU A 150 -2.58 5.13 3.31
CA GLU A 150 -3.02 6.01 2.23
C GLU A 150 -2.21 5.80 0.95
N GLU A 151 -0.89 5.70 1.08
CA GLU A 151 -0.01 5.46 -0.05
C GLU A 151 -0.23 4.08 -0.66
N ILE A 152 -0.29 3.03 0.16
CA ILE A 152 -0.58 1.66 -0.25
C ILE A 152 -1.94 1.58 -0.95
N TYR A 153 -2.97 2.21 -0.37
CA TYR A 153 -4.32 2.24 -0.90
C TYR A 153 -4.40 2.88 -2.30
N ARG A 154 -3.58 3.90 -2.58
CA ARG A 154 -3.49 4.53 -3.90
C ARG A 154 -2.73 3.67 -4.92
N LEU A 155 -1.72 2.93 -4.48
CA LEU A 155 -0.82 2.17 -5.36
C LEU A 155 -1.27 0.73 -5.64
N VAL A 156 -2.16 0.17 -4.83
CA VAL A 156 -2.59 -1.23 -4.89
C VAL A 156 -4.05 -1.32 -5.30
N GLU A 157 -4.36 -2.28 -6.20
CA GLU A 157 -5.73 -2.54 -6.65
C GLU A 157 -6.18 -3.97 -6.30
N PRO A 158 -7.50 -4.22 -6.23
CA PRO A 158 -8.04 -5.58 -6.15
C PRO A 158 -7.46 -6.46 -7.27
N GLY A 159 -7.20 -7.73 -6.96
CA GLY A 159 -6.50 -8.68 -7.84
C GLY A 159 -4.98 -8.65 -7.71
N THR A 160 -4.39 -7.65 -7.04
CA THR A 160 -2.94 -7.63 -6.80
C THR A 160 -2.51 -8.82 -5.95
N ILE A 161 -1.46 -9.53 -6.39
CA ILE A 161 -0.89 -10.67 -5.67
C ILE A 161 -0.15 -10.17 -4.42
N ILE A 162 -0.28 -10.92 -3.33
CA ILE A 162 0.51 -10.74 -2.12
C ILE A 162 1.12 -12.08 -1.68
N TYR A 163 2.43 -12.11 -1.50
CA TYR A 163 3.15 -13.21 -0.84
C TYR A 163 3.48 -12.83 0.59
N ILE A 164 3.21 -13.73 1.54
CA ILE A 164 3.53 -13.56 2.95
C ILE A 164 4.48 -14.70 3.34
N TYR A 165 5.71 -14.35 3.67
CA TYR A 165 6.78 -15.28 4.07
C TYR A 165 7.04 -15.20 5.58
N ALA A 166 7.58 -16.26 6.16
CA ALA A 166 8.03 -16.34 7.55
C ALA A 166 9.01 -15.22 7.96
#